data_50cec6699f11ff21a711049528f26e4c
#
_entry.id   50cec6699f11ff21a711049528f26e4c
#
_cell.length_a   1.000
_cell.length_b   1.000
_cell.length_c   1.000
_cell.angle_alpha   90.00
_cell.angle_beta   90.00
_cell.angle_gamma   90.00
#
_symmetry.space_group_name_H-M   'P 1'
#
loop_
_entity.id
_entity.type
_entity.pdbx_description
1 polymer ?
#
loop_
_entity_poly.entity_id
_entity_poly.type
_entity_poly.pdbx_seq_one_letter_code
_entity_poly.pdbx_strand_id
1 'polypeptide(L)'
;MTAGKRRTAREMAVQMLYQSDLGGSPLPHIFSSFDLSEYLARETPAAEQHDEPAKRRQRVEEAFVYAQALVRGTLEDRDRIDELIRSQADNWRLERMPAVDRNILRLAIYEMLHEQETPKLVVLDEAIELAKKFGSEQSGRFVNGLLDGLLKQHTFPGSLT
;
A
#
# COMPACT_ATOMS: atom_id res chain seq x y z
N MET A 1 7.02 -15.06 -0.10
CA MET A 1 5.85 -14.53 0.63
C MET A 1 4.59 -14.78 -0.18
N THR A 2 3.51 -15.22 0.45
CA THR A 2 2.25 -15.49 -0.22
C THR A 2 1.52 -14.22 -0.63
N ALA A 3 0.61 -14.32 -1.61
CA ALA A 3 -0.22 -13.19 -2.05
C ALA A 3 -1.07 -12.63 -0.89
N GLY A 4 -1.60 -13.50 -0.03
CA GLY A 4 -2.39 -13.08 1.12
C GLY A 4 -1.59 -12.28 2.14
N LYS A 5 -0.35 -12.67 2.41
CA LYS A 5 0.55 -11.93 3.29
C LYS A 5 0.89 -10.55 2.73
N ARG A 6 1.14 -10.47 1.42
CA ARG A 6 1.43 -9.19 0.76
C ARG A 6 0.22 -8.25 0.81
N ARG A 7 -0.97 -8.79 0.60
CA ARG A 7 -2.20 -7.99 0.70
C ARG A 7 -2.39 -7.43 2.11
N THR A 8 -2.23 -8.27 3.12
CA THR A 8 -2.30 -7.83 4.51
C THR A 8 -1.25 -6.76 4.81
N ALA A 9 -0.02 -6.97 4.35
CA ALA A 9 1.06 -6.00 4.54
C ALA A 9 0.75 -4.66 3.87
N ARG A 10 0.16 -4.66 2.68
CA ARG A 10 -0.24 -3.42 2.00
C ARG A 10 -1.33 -2.68 2.76
N GLU A 11 -2.31 -3.40 3.31
CA GLU A 11 -3.35 -2.79 4.14
C GLU A 11 -2.75 -2.10 5.35
N MET A 12 -1.85 -2.77 6.06
CA MET A 12 -1.15 -2.19 7.21
C MET A 12 -0.32 -0.97 6.80
N ALA A 13 0.38 -1.08 5.66
CA ALA A 13 1.23 0.01 5.18
C ALA A 13 0.41 1.26 4.86
N VAL A 14 -0.74 1.13 4.21
CA VAL A 14 -1.61 2.27 3.90
C VAL A 14 -2.06 2.97 5.18
N GLN A 15 -2.44 2.21 6.20
CA GLN A 15 -2.87 2.78 7.48
C GLN A 15 -1.73 3.54 8.17
N MET A 16 -0.53 2.99 8.14
CA MET A 16 0.64 3.65 8.75
C MET A 16 1.08 4.88 7.95
N LEU A 17 1.04 4.81 6.63
CA LEU A 17 1.33 5.97 5.77
C LEU A 17 0.31 7.09 6.01
N TYR A 18 -0.96 6.75 6.12
CA TYR A 18 -2.02 7.71 6.43
C TYR A 18 -1.75 8.39 7.78
N GLN A 19 -1.41 7.62 8.79
CA GLN A 19 -1.11 8.13 10.12
C GLN A 19 0.10 9.07 10.11
N SER A 20 1.14 8.71 9.37
CA SER A 20 2.34 9.53 9.21
C SER A 20 2.01 10.84 8.50
N ASP A 21 1.20 10.78 7.45
CA ASP A 21 0.86 11.94 6.62
C ASP A 21 0.03 12.97 7.39
N LEU A 22 -0.96 12.54 8.13
CA LEU A 22 -1.87 13.44 8.84
C LEU A 22 -1.38 13.83 10.24
N GLY A 23 -0.76 12.89 10.95
CA GLY A 23 -0.41 13.08 12.34
C GLY A 23 1.01 13.57 12.58
N GLY A 24 1.90 13.40 11.61
CA GLY A 24 3.30 13.78 11.77
C GLY A 24 4.07 13.01 12.84
N SER A 25 3.51 11.91 13.34
CA SER A 25 4.18 11.08 14.34
C SER A 25 5.42 10.41 13.75
N PRO A 26 6.51 10.28 14.53
CA PRO A 26 7.70 9.57 14.03
C PRO A 26 7.42 8.09 13.81
N LEU A 27 8.09 7.50 12.82
CA LEU A 27 7.88 6.09 12.45
C LEU A 27 8.03 5.11 13.61
N PRO A 28 9.04 5.25 14.49
CA PRO A 28 9.16 4.32 15.62
C PRO A 28 7.90 4.28 16.48
N HIS A 29 7.26 5.42 16.69
CA HIS A 29 6.01 5.49 17.44
C HIS A 29 4.85 4.83 16.68
N ILE A 30 4.74 5.11 15.38
CA ILE A 30 3.70 4.51 14.53
C ILE A 30 3.84 2.98 14.55
N PHE A 31 5.05 2.47 14.40
CA PHE A 31 5.30 1.02 14.39
C PHE A 31 5.01 0.38 15.74
N SER A 32 5.43 1.02 16.84
CA SER A 32 5.23 0.45 18.18
C SER A 32 3.77 0.50 18.64
N SER A 33 2.99 1.43 18.14
CA SER A 33 1.58 1.61 18.54
C SER A 33 0.60 0.92 17.60
N PHE A 34 1.05 0.33 16.50
CA PHE A 34 0.16 -0.32 15.55
C PHE A 34 -0.48 -1.58 16.16
N ASP A 35 -1.82 -1.65 16.11
CA ASP A 35 -2.57 -2.73 16.70
C ASP A 35 -2.79 -3.87 15.72
N LEU A 36 -2.21 -5.03 16.01
CA LEU A 36 -2.32 -6.23 15.20
C LEU A 36 -3.56 -7.07 15.52
N SER A 37 -4.28 -6.76 16.59
CA SER A 37 -5.38 -7.60 17.07
C SER A 37 -6.48 -7.78 16.04
N GLU A 38 -6.80 -6.74 15.27
CA GLU A 38 -7.80 -6.83 14.22
C GLU A 38 -7.40 -7.82 13.13
N TYR A 39 -6.12 -7.80 12.74
CA TYR A 39 -5.63 -8.73 11.72
C TYR A 39 -5.59 -10.15 12.22
N LEU A 40 -5.23 -10.36 13.48
CA LEU A 40 -5.26 -11.67 14.10
C LEU A 40 -6.68 -12.24 14.16
N ALA A 41 -7.66 -11.38 14.47
CA ALA A 41 -9.06 -11.79 14.52
C ALA A 41 -9.63 -12.14 13.14
N ARG A 42 -9.18 -11.46 12.08
CA ARG A 42 -9.64 -11.70 10.71
C ARG A 42 -9.05 -12.97 10.08
N GLU A 43 -7.94 -13.44 10.58
CA GLU A 43 -7.28 -14.65 10.09
C GLU A 43 -7.97 -15.94 10.58
N THR A 44 -9.31 -15.96 10.55
CA THR A 44 -10.09 -17.17 10.82
C THR A 44 -11.12 -17.45 9.74
N PRO A 45 -10.71 -17.65 8.46
CA PRO A 45 -11.65 -18.24 7.52
C PRO A 45 -11.91 -19.68 7.94
N ALA A 46 -13.12 -20.16 7.71
CA ALA A 46 -13.52 -21.53 8.08
C ALA A 46 -12.58 -22.60 7.50
N ALA A 47 -11.88 -22.31 6.41
CA ALA A 47 -10.92 -23.23 5.78
C ALA A 47 -9.60 -23.36 6.54
N GLU A 48 -9.30 -22.44 7.46
CA GLU A 48 -8.03 -22.42 8.21
C GLU A 48 -8.22 -22.74 9.70
N GLN A 49 -9.39 -23.27 10.06
CA GLN A 49 -9.69 -23.66 11.46
C GLN A 49 -8.72 -24.73 12.00
N HIS A 50 -7.91 -25.32 11.12
CA HIS A 50 -6.90 -26.30 11.49
C HIS A 50 -5.51 -25.71 11.76
N ASP A 51 -5.32 -24.41 11.49
CA ASP A 51 -4.05 -23.74 11.76
C ASP A 51 -3.90 -23.43 13.24
N GLU A 52 -2.75 -23.77 13.78
CA GLU A 52 -2.42 -23.42 15.16
C GLU A 52 -2.38 -21.90 15.34
N PRO A 53 -2.89 -21.36 16.47
CA PRO A 53 -2.85 -19.91 16.74
C PRO A 53 -1.46 -19.29 16.59
N ALA A 54 -0.41 -20.06 16.92
CA ALA A 54 0.97 -19.59 16.77
C ALA A 54 1.35 -19.32 15.31
N LYS A 55 0.89 -20.15 14.37
CA LYS A 55 1.16 -19.97 12.94
C LYS A 55 0.43 -18.76 12.38
N ARG A 56 -0.80 -18.52 12.83
CA ARG A 56 -1.57 -17.35 12.43
C ARG A 56 -0.90 -16.06 12.89
N ARG A 57 -0.46 -16.05 14.14
CA ARG A 57 0.27 -14.92 14.71
C ARG A 57 1.56 -14.67 13.92
N GLN A 58 2.28 -15.73 13.59
CA GLN A 58 3.52 -15.60 12.82
C GLN A 58 3.28 -14.98 11.45
N ARG A 59 2.21 -15.37 10.73
CA ARG A 59 1.88 -14.78 9.43
C ARG A 59 1.58 -13.30 9.53
N VAL A 60 0.81 -12.90 10.54
CA VAL A 60 0.48 -11.49 10.76
C VAL A 60 1.73 -10.69 11.13
N GLU A 61 2.59 -11.23 11.98
CA GLU A 61 3.84 -10.58 12.38
C GLU A 61 4.79 -10.43 11.19
N GLU A 62 4.90 -11.44 10.33
CA GLU A 62 5.70 -11.37 9.10
C GLU A 62 5.14 -10.32 8.12
N ALA A 63 3.81 -10.26 7.98
CA ALA A 63 3.16 -9.24 7.17
C ALA A 63 3.46 -7.84 7.72
N PHE A 64 3.46 -7.68 9.03
CA PHE A 64 3.76 -6.41 9.68
C PHE A 64 5.22 -5.99 9.44
N VAL A 65 6.16 -6.91 9.53
CA VAL A 65 7.58 -6.61 9.23
C VAL A 65 7.71 -6.13 7.78
N TYR A 66 7.05 -6.79 6.84
CA TYR A 66 7.06 -6.38 5.44
C TYR A 66 6.39 -5.01 5.26
N ALA A 67 5.27 -4.78 5.96
CA ALA A 67 4.58 -3.49 5.92
C ALA A 67 5.48 -2.36 6.39
N GLN A 68 6.25 -2.56 7.45
CA GLN A 68 7.20 -1.55 7.93
C GLN A 68 8.25 -1.22 6.88
N ALA A 69 8.76 -2.24 6.18
CA ALA A 69 9.71 -2.03 5.09
C ALA A 69 9.09 -1.22 3.95
N LEU A 70 7.83 -1.52 3.59
CA LEU A 70 7.11 -0.76 2.57
C LEU A 70 6.93 0.71 2.97
N VAL A 71 6.59 0.96 4.22
CA VAL A 71 6.41 2.34 4.73
C VAL A 71 7.73 3.09 4.70
N ARG A 72 8.81 2.49 5.20
CA ARG A 72 10.13 3.13 5.19
C ARG A 72 10.56 3.49 3.77
N GLY A 73 10.46 2.52 2.86
CA GLY A 73 10.87 2.72 1.48
C GLY A 73 10.05 3.79 0.77
N THR A 74 8.75 3.78 0.97
CA THR A 74 7.84 4.77 0.39
C THR A 74 8.20 6.19 0.86
N LEU A 75 8.45 6.36 2.15
CA LEU A 75 8.77 7.67 2.70
C LEU A 75 10.19 8.14 2.33
N GLU A 76 11.13 7.22 2.20
CA GLU A 76 12.49 7.56 1.74
C GLU A 76 12.48 8.09 0.30
N ASP A 77 11.60 7.57 -0.56
CA ASP A 77 11.52 7.96 -1.96
C ASP A 77 10.32 8.88 -2.24
N ARG A 78 9.75 9.48 -1.21
CA ARG A 78 8.50 10.25 -1.31
C ARG A 78 8.57 11.39 -2.32
N ASP A 79 9.65 12.14 -2.35
CA ASP A 79 9.73 13.30 -3.25
C ASP A 79 9.67 12.91 -4.71
N ARG A 80 10.37 11.84 -5.08
CA ARG A 80 10.34 11.29 -6.44
C ARG A 80 8.96 10.74 -6.77
N ILE A 81 8.36 10.01 -5.82
CA ILE A 81 7.02 9.44 -5.98
C ILE A 81 5.99 10.56 -6.18
N ASP A 82 6.05 11.59 -5.36
CA ASP A 82 5.10 12.71 -5.45
C ASP A 82 5.24 13.46 -6.78
N GLU A 83 6.46 13.59 -7.31
CA GLU A 83 6.66 14.16 -8.65
C GLU A 83 5.98 13.33 -9.73
N LEU A 84 6.06 12.00 -9.63
CA LEU A 84 5.37 11.12 -10.58
C LEU A 84 3.86 11.28 -10.48
N ILE A 85 3.33 11.40 -9.27
CA ILE A 85 1.89 11.64 -9.08
C ILE A 85 1.49 12.97 -9.73
N ARG A 86 2.25 14.04 -9.48
CA ARG A 86 1.98 15.37 -10.04
C ARG A 86 2.01 15.36 -11.56
N SER A 87 2.88 14.55 -12.16
CA SER A 87 2.99 14.44 -13.62
C SER A 87 1.70 13.91 -14.28
N GLN A 88 0.87 13.19 -13.54
CA GLN A 88 -0.38 12.60 -14.04
C GLN A 88 -1.63 13.35 -13.56
N ALA A 89 -1.48 14.22 -12.59
CA ALA A 89 -2.62 14.84 -11.91
C ALA A 89 -2.79 16.30 -12.34
N ASP A 90 -3.05 16.53 -13.63
CA ASP A 90 -3.11 17.88 -14.21
C ASP A 90 -4.11 18.80 -13.50
N ASN A 91 -5.22 18.27 -13.02
CA ASN A 91 -6.30 19.05 -12.41
C ASN A 91 -6.39 18.87 -10.88
N TRP A 92 -5.43 18.15 -10.29
CA TRP A 92 -5.48 17.83 -8.87
C TRP A 92 -4.16 18.18 -8.20
N ARG A 93 -4.24 18.98 -7.14
CA ARG A 93 -3.07 19.19 -6.28
C ARG A 93 -2.93 18.01 -5.34
N LEU A 94 -1.70 17.53 -5.18
CA LEU A 94 -1.40 16.43 -4.29
C LEU A 94 -1.93 16.68 -2.87
N GLU A 95 -1.79 17.91 -2.38
CA GLU A 95 -2.20 18.33 -1.06
C GLU A 95 -3.73 18.32 -0.89
N ARG A 96 -4.47 18.35 -1.99
CA ARG A 96 -5.95 18.35 -1.97
C ARG A 96 -6.55 16.99 -2.23
N MET A 97 -5.74 16.01 -2.59
CA MET A 97 -6.22 14.64 -2.72
C MET A 97 -6.65 14.11 -1.36
N PRO A 98 -7.70 13.27 -1.30
CA PRO A 98 -7.98 12.55 -0.05
C PRO A 98 -6.72 11.83 0.41
N ALA A 99 -6.42 11.92 1.70
CA ALA A 99 -5.18 11.36 2.23
C ALA A 99 -5.07 9.85 2.02
N VAL A 100 -6.19 9.14 2.03
CA VAL A 100 -6.22 7.71 1.73
C VAL A 100 -5.76 7.46 0.30
N ASP A 101 -6.34 8.16 -0.68
CA ASP A 101 -6.00 8.02 -2.10
C ASP A 101 -4.52 8.34 -2.34
N ARG A 102 -4.07 9.46 -1.78
CA ARG A 102 -2.67 9.90 -1.90
C ARG A 102 -1.70 8.84 -1.41
N ASN A 103 -1.97 8.24 -0.27
CA ASN A 103 -1.07 7.26 0.32
C ASN A 103 -1.14 5.89 -0.38
N ILE A 104 -2.29 5.52 -0.93
CA ILE A 104 -2.40 4.34 -1.78
C ILE A 104 -1.56 4.52 -3.05
N LEU A 105 -1.63 5.71 -3.68
CA LEU A 105 -0.84 6.02 -4.85
C LEU A 105 0.66 5.98 -4.54
N ARG A 106 1.07 6.55 -3.42
CA ARG A 106 2.48 6.54 -3.00
C ARG A 106 3.00 5.11 -2.84
N LEU A 107 2.24 4.27 -2.14
CA LEU A 107 2.62 2.88 -1.91
C LEU A 107 2.72 2.11 -3.23
N ALA A 108 1.72 2.23 -4.10
CA ALA A 108 1.71 1.53 -5.39
C ALA A 108 2.90 1.94 -6.25
N ILE A 109 3.19 3.23 -6.34
CA ILE A 109 4.31 3.74 -7.14
C ILE A 109 5.64 3.26 -6.55
N TYR A 110 5.77 3.24 -5.22
CA TYR A 110 6.94 2.67 -4.58
C TYR A 110 7.17 1.22 -5.02
N GLU A 111 6.12 0.39 -5.00
CA GLU A 111 6.24 -1.00 -5.43
C GLU A 111 6.59 -1.11 -6.92
N MET A 112 6.01 -0.26 -7.76
CA MET A 112 6.34 -0.23 -9.19
C MET A 112 7.80 0.14 -9.45
N LEU A 113 8.38 0.99 -8.61
CA LEU A 113 9.77 1.43 -8.74
C LEU A 113 10.77 0.40 -8.19
N HIS A 114 10.43 -0.28 -7.11
CA HIS A 114 11.39 -1.05 -6.32
C HIS A 114 11.12 -2.56 -6.25
N GLU A 115 9.87 -2.99 -6.40
CA GLU A 115 9.49 -4.41 -6.29
C GLU A 115 9.39 -5.02 -7.70
N GLN A 116 10.54 -5.28 -8.31
CA GLN A 116 10.60 -5.73 -9.71
C GLN A 116 9.95 -7.09 -9.94
N GLU A 117 9.92 -7.94 -8.94
CA GLU A 117 9.33 -9.28 -9.04
C GLU A 117 7.81 -9.26 -9.07
N THR A 118 7.18 -8.19 -8.58
CA THR A 118 5.73 -8.07 -8.61
C THR A 118 5.30 -7.43 -9.94
N PRO A 119 4.47 -8.11 -10.74
CA PRO A 119 3.99 -7.53 -12.00
C PRO A 119 3.27 -6.20 -11.75
N LYS A 120 3.47 -5.23 -12.64
CA LYS A 120 2.88 -3.90 -12.48
C LYS A 120 1.34 -3.93 -12.46
N LEU A 121 0.73 -4.82 -13.23
CA LEU A 121 -0.73 -4.96 -13.23
C LEU A 121 -1.25 -5.54 -11.92
N VAL A 122 -0.47 -6.38 -11.24
CA VAL A 122 -0.83 -6.87 -9.90
C VAL A 122 -0.80 -5.72 -8.90
N VAL A 123 0.24 -4.87 -8.95
CA VAL A 123 0.32 -3.68 -8.10
C VAL A 123 -0.88 -2.77 -8.34
N LEU A 124 -1.24 -2.54 -9.60
CA LEU A 124 -2.40 -1.72 -9.97
C LEU A 124 -3.69 -2.31 -9.40
N ASP A 125 -3.93 -3.60 -9.59
CA ASP A 125 -5.14 -4.26 -9.11
C ASP A 125 -5.24 -4.22 -7.58
N GLU A 126 -4.14 -4.43 -6.89
CA GLU A 126 -4.10 -4.36 -5.42
C GLU A 126 -4.35 -2.92 -4.92
N ALA A 127 -3.84 -1.92 -5.63
CA ALA A 127 -4.11 -0.52 -5.30
C ALA A 127 -5.60 -0.19 -5.43
N ILE A 128 -6.26 -0.70 -6.46
CA ILE A 128 -7.71 -0.52 -6.65
C ILE A 128 -8.48 -1.17 -5.50
N GLU A 129 -8.08 -2.37 -5.09
CA GLU A 129 -8.73 -3.06 -3.96
C GLU A 129 -8.56 -2.28 -2.65
N LEU A 130 -7.37 -1.72 -2.41
CA LEU A 130 -7.14 -0.86 -1.25
C LEU A 130 -8.03 0.39 -1.29
N ALA A 131 -8.19 0.99 -2.47
CA ALA A 131 -9.03 2.16 -2.64
C ALA A 131 -10.51 1.84 -2.38
N LYS A 132 -10.98 0.67 -2.80
CA LYS A 132 -12.34 0.22 -2.52
C LYS A 132 -12.56 -0.05 -1.04
N LYS A 133 -11.55 -0.55 -0.35
CA LYS A 133 -11.64 -0.91 1.07
C LYS A 133 -11.58 0.31 1.99
N PHE A 134 -10.66 1.23 1.73
CA PHE A 134 -10.35 2.34 2.64
C PHE A 134 -10.83 3.70 2.15
N GLY A 135 -11.08 3.86 0.86
CA GLY A 135 -11.46 5.13 0.27
C GLY A 135 -12.96 5.31 0.11
N SER A 136 -13.32 6.33 -0.69
CA SER A 136 -14.70 6.60 -1.08
C SER A 136 -15.10 5.79 -2.30
N GLU A 137 -16.37 5.91 -2.73
CA GLU A 137 -16.88 5.24 -3.94
C GLU A 137 -16.07 5.58 -5.20
N GLN A 138 -15.47 6.77 -5.23
CA GLN A 138 -14.75 7.27 -6.39
C GLN A 138 -13.27 6.94 -6.36
N SER A 139 -12.73 6.52 -5.21
CA SER A 139 -11.30 6.29 -5.02
C SER A 139 -10.73 5.24 -5.97
N GLY A 140 -11.44 4.12 -6.15
CA GLY A 140 -10.99 3.06 -7.04
C GLY A 140 -10.80 3.54 -8.47
N ARG A 141 -11.75 4.31 -8.99
CA ARG A 141 -11.68 4.87 -10.35
C ARG A 141 -10.55 5.88 -10.48
N PHE A 142 -10.40 6.75 -9.48
CA PHE A 142 -9.36 7.77 -9.46
C PHE A 142 -7.96 7.14 -9.43
N VAL A 143 -7.75 6.20 -8.53
CA VAL A 143 -6.47 5.48 -8.39
C VAL A 143 -6.13 4.72 -9.68
N ASN A 144 -7.12 4.02 -10.24
CA ASN A 144 -6.93 3.29 -11.50
C ASN A 144 -6.51 4.23 -12.63
N GLY A 145 -7.23 5.34 -12.80
CA GLY A 145 -6.95 6.28 -13.88
C GLY A 145 -5.55 6.88 -13.80
N LEU A 146 -5.14 7.29 -12.60
CA LEU A 146 -3.83 7.89 -12.42
C LEU A 146 -2.70 6.87 -12.63
N LEU A 147 -2.80 5.69 -12.03
CA LEU A 147 -1.76 4.67 -12.17
C LEU A 147 -1.69 4.10 -13.58
N ASP A 148 -2.82 3.88 -14.23
CA ASP A 148 -2.85 3.42 -15.62
C ASP A 148 -2.18 4.44 -16.56
N GLY A 149 -2.48 5.71 -16.37
CA GLY A 149 -1.84 6.79 -17.12
C GLY A 149 -0.33 6.82 -16.91
N LEU A 150 0.09 6.64 -15.67
CA LEU A 150 1.50 6.62 -15.33
C LEU A 150 2.23 5.44 -15.99
N LEU A 151 1.61 4.25 -15.99
CA LEU A 151 2.18 3.06 -16.62
C LEU A 151 2.32 3.22 -18.14
N LYS A 152 1.45 4.00 -18.77
CA LYS A 152 1.53 4.27 -20.21
C LYS A 152 2.59 5.29 -20.57
N GLN A 153 2.93 6.21 -19.67
CA GLN A 153 3.83 7.33 -19.97
C GLN A 153 5.24 7.14 -19.42
N HIS A 154 5.44 6.24 -18.46
CA HIS A 154 6.73 6.03 -17.81
C HIS A 154 7.14 4.57 -17.88
N THR A 155 8.44 4.34 -18.04
CA THR A 155 9.02 2.99 -17.99
C THR A 155 9.51 2.72 -16.57
N PHE A 156 8.97 1.68 -15.95
CA PHE A 156 9.39 1.26 -14.63
C PHE A 156 10.40 0.12 -14.74
N PRO A 157 11.33 -0.02 -13.76
CA PRO A 157 12.27 -1.13 -13.74
C PRO A 157 11.54 -2.47 -13.81
N GLY A 158 12.05 -3.40 -14.62
CA GLY A 158 11.44 -4.70 -14.78
C GLY A 158 10.22 -4.75 -15.69
N SER A 159 9.76 -3.60 -16.19
CA SER A 159 8.65 -3.57 -17.15
C SER A 159 9.15 -3.95 -18.54
N LEU A 160 8.54 -4.98 -19.10
CA LEU A 160 8.62 -5.22 -20.55
C LEU A 160 7.46 -4.40 -21.15
N THR A 161 7.81 -3.35 -21.81
CA THR A 161 6.83 -2.50 -22.47
C THR A 161 6.06 -3.24 -23.53
#